data_128db15f522e7dfddc04c3440a99fad9
#
_entry.id   128db15f522e7dfddc04c3440a99fad9
#
_cell.length_a   1.000
_cell.length_b   1.000
_cell.length_c   1.000
_cell.angle_alpha   90.00
_cell.angle_beta   90.00
_cell.angle_gamma   90.00
#
_symmetry.space_group_name_H-M   'P 1'
#
loop_
_entity.id
_entity.type
_entity.pdbx_description
1 polymer ?
#
loop_
_entity_poly.entity_id
_entity_poly.type
_entity_poly.pdbx_seq_one_letter_code
_entity_poly.pdbx_strand_id
1 'polypeptide(L)'
;AGIAHIKETKENKDFYYKVNRDLAYETARKAKGEAVRQFIFLSSMSVYGIENGVIDKNTPLNPNTAYGKSKLEAEELIKKLEDESFIIAIIRPPMVYGKGCRGNYPRLAGLALKTPIFPKVDNKRSMIYIDNLAEFVKQLIDNQSGGLFFPQNAEYVNTSEMVKVIAEAHGKKVVMTKLFNPLINLMKRNNTVNKLFGDLVYEEGLINNNQHNGFINFEESINLTEN
;
A
#
# COMPACT_ATOMS: atom_id res chain seq x y z
N ALA A 1 0.71 -13.28 9.35
CA ALA A 1 -0.15 -12.53 10.28
C ALA A 1 0.39 -11.11 10.46
N GLY A 2 -0.47 -10.16 10.77
CA GLY A 2 -0.07 -8.77 11.02
C GLY A 2 -1.28 -7.96 11.46
N ILE A 3 -1.04 -6.90 12.22
CA ILE A 3 -2.07 -5.91 12.55
C ILE A 3 -1.82 -4.63 11.79
N ALA A 4 -2.91 -4.13 11.16
CA ALA A 4 -2.97 -2.88 10.43
C ALA A 4 -4.38 -2.30 10.60
N HIS A 5 -4.56 -1.02 10.24
CA HIS A 5 -5.87 -0.35 10.24
C HIS A 5 -6.60 -0.28 11.59
N ILE A 6 -5.89 -0.51 12.70
CA ILE A 6 -6.37 -0.25 14.06
C ILE A 6 -5.86 1.14 14.44
N LYS A 7 -6.70 1.95 15.09
CA LYS A 7 -6.26 3.26 15.58
C LYS A 7 -5.21 3.05 16.68
N GLU A 8 -4.03 3.62 16.50
CA GLU A 8 -2.97 3.57 17.51
C GLU A 8 -3.40 4.31 18.78
N THR A 9 -3.27 3.63 19.92
CA THR A 9 -3.45 4.18 21.26
C THR A 9 -2.26 3.81 22.12
N LYS A 10 -2.14 4.43 23.33
CA LYS A 10 -1.05 4.08 24.24
C LYS A 10 -1.12 2.61 24.69
N GLU A 11 -2.34 2.08 24.84
CA GLU A 11 -2.58 0.72 25.32
C GLU A 11 -2.27 -0.37 24.28
N ASN A 12 -2.44 -0.06 22.99
CA ASN A 12 -2.25 -1.06 21.92
C ASN A 12 -0.93 -0.92 21.17
N LYS A 13 -0.10 0.07 21.50
CA LYS A 13 1.17 0.33 20.81
C LYS A 13 2.10 -0.88 20.87
N ASP A 14 2.25 -1.50 22.03
CA ASP A 14 3.13 -2.67 22.21
C ASP A 14 2.63 -3.88 21.45
N PHE A 15 1.33 -3.97 21.19
CA PHE A 15 0.75 -5.06 20.42
C PHE A 15 1.19 -5.04 18.95
N TYR A 16 1.44 -3.86 18.37
CA TYR A 16 2.04 -3.75 17.04
C TYR A 16 3.42 -4.42 16.99
N TYR A 17 4.25 -4.20 17.99
CA TYR A 17 5.58 -4.82 18.04
C TYR A 17 5.50 -6.32 18.25
N LYS A 18 4.67 -6.78 19.18
CA LYS A 18 4.49 -8.23 19.44
C LYS A 18 4.06 -8.98 18.16
N VAL A 19 3.14 -8.42 17.38
CA VAL A 19 2.59 -9.12 16.22
C VAL A 19 3.39 -8.85 14.94
N ASN A 20 3.69 -7.59 14.64
CA ASN A 20 4.30 -7.25 13.35
C ASN A 20 5.81 -7.47 13.34
N ARG A 21 6.47 -7.38 14.50
CA ARG A 21 7.91 -7.60 14.64
C ARG A 21 8.24 -8.98 15.20
N ASP A 22 7.83 -9.23 16.46
CA ASP A 22 8.30 -10.41 17.19
C ASP A 22 7.76 -11.71 16.60
N LEU A 23 6.44 -11.79 16.38
CA LEU A 23 5.84 -12.97 15.75
C LEU A 23 6.34 -13.18 14.32
N ALA A 24 6.54 -12.11 13.55
CA ALA A 24 7.06 -12.22 12.19
C ALA A 24 8.50 -12.76 12.19
N TYR A 25 9.36 -12.26 13.07
CA TYR A 25 10.73 -12.74 13.23
C TYR A 25 10.76 -14.21 13.68
N GLU A 26 9.99 -14.57 14.72
CA GLU A 26 9.94 -15.96 15.21
C GLU A 26 9.41 -16.92 14.13
N THR A 27 8.44 -16.46 13.32
CA THR A 27 7.94 -17.27 12.18
C THR A 27 9.02 -17.49 11.13
N ALA A 28 9.78 -16.42 10.79
CA ALA A 28 10.88 -16.52 9.83
C ALA A 28 12.01 -17.44 10.37
N ARG A 29 12.37 -17.27 11.65
CA ARG A 29 13.37 -18.10 12.33
C ARG A 29 12.98 -19.58 12.34
N LYS A 30 11.71 -19.86 12.64
CA LYS A 30 11.18 -21.23 12.61
C LYS A 30 11.19 -21.78 11.17
N ALA A 31 10.75 -21.02 10.18
CA ALA A 31 10.77 -21.42 8.78
C ALA A 31 12.18 -21.82 8.32
N LYS A 32 13.18 -21.01 8.69
CA LYS A 32 14.59 -21.32 8.42
C LYS A 32 15.01 -22.65 9.09
N GLY A 33 14.64 -22.86 10.36
CA GLY A 33 14.95 -24.08 11.10
C GLY A 33 14.30 -25.35 10.51
N GLU A 34 13.16 -25.17 9.82
CA GLU A 34 12.44 -26.25 9.10
C GLU A 34 12.88 -26.38 7.62
N ALA A 35 14.02 -25.80 7.26
CA ALA A 35 14.60 -25.82 5.91
C ALA A 35 13.67 -25.29 4.81
N VAL A 36 12.80 -24.34 5.12
CA VAL A 36 12.04 -23.58 4.11
C VAL A 36 13.03 -22.75 3.31
N ARG A 37 12.93 -22.76 1.98
CA ARG A 37 13.90 -22.08 1.11
C ARG A 37 13.67 -20.59 0.94
N GLN A 38 12.41 -20.13 1.03
CA GLN A 38 12.04 -18.72 0.80
C GLN A 38 11.07 -18.25 1.87
N PHE A 39 11.29 -17.06 2.38
CA PHE A 39 10.38 -16.37 3.29
C PHE A 39 10.00 -15.00 2.71
N ILE A 40 8.71 -14.78 2.52
CA ILE A 40 8.18 -13.53 1.98
C ILE A 40 7.56 -12.74 3.11
N PHE A 41 8.09 -11.54 3.37
CA PHE A 41 7.60 -10.63 4.41
C PHE A 41 6.84 -9.46 3.80
N LEU A 42 5.55 -9.38 4.12
CA LEU A 42 4.71 -8.26 3.70
C LEU A 42 4.91 -7.09 4.69
N SER A 43 5.75 -6.15 4.30
CA SER A 43 5.98 -4.88 4.99
C SER A 43 4.97 -3.80 4.56
N SER A 44 5.37 -2.56 4.40
CA SER A 44 4.48 -1.46 4.01
C SER A 44 5.28 -0.23 3.54
N MET A 45 4.72 0.57 2.65
CA MET A 45 5.16 1.95 2.35
C MET A 45 5.28 2.83 3.61
N SER A 46 4.53 2.52 4.68
CA SER A 46 4.54 3.29 5.94
C SER A 46 5.90 3.32 6.65
N VAL A 47 6.86 2.49 6.27
CA VAL A 47 8.24 2.51 6.80
C VAL A 47 8.99 3.79 6.44
N TYR A 48 8.55 4.52 5.41
CA TYR A 48 9.14 5.81 5.04
C TYR A 48 8.63 6.98 5.90
N GLY A 49 7.46 6.84 6.53
CA GLY A 49 6.89 7.87 7.41
C GLY A 49 6.43 9.15 6.71
N ILE A 50 6.38 9.15 5.38
CA ILE A 50 5.91 10.29 4.59
C ILE A 50 4.48 10.07 4.10
N GLU A 51 3.73 11.15 3.95
CA GLU A 51 2.34 11.13 3.49
C GLU A 51 2.14 11.86 2.16
N ASN A 52 3.20 12.51 1.66
CA ASN A 52 3.22 13.25 0.40
C ASN A 52 4.62 13.24 -0.19
N GLY A 53 4.72 13.11 -1.51
CA GLY A 53 5.95 13.18 -2.27
C GLY A 53 6.25 11.91 -3.06
N VAL A 54 7.47 11.83 -3.54
CA VAL A 54 8.01 10.70 -4.29
C VAL A 54 8.95 9.92 -3.38
N ILE A 55 8.77 8.62 -3.33
CA ILE A 55 9.69 7.68 -2.67
C ILE A 55 10.62 7.13 -3.71
N ASP A 56 11.89 7.45 -3.57
CA ASP A 56 13.01 6.99 -4.39
C ASP A 56 13.99 6.14 -3.57
N LYS A 57 15.07 5.70 -4.20
CA LYS A 57 16.13 4.90 -3.57
C LYS A 57 16.87 5.64 -2.43
N ASN A 58 16.82 6.98 -2.39
CA ASN A 58 17.50 7.81 -1.40
C ASN A 58 16.55 8.25 -0.28
N THR A 59 15.26 7.97 -0.39
CA THR A 59 14.26 8.36 0.60
C THR A 59 14.52 7.65 1.93
N PRO A 60 14.77 8.38 3.04
CA PRO A 60 15.11 7.78 4.31
C PRO A 60 13.94 7.01 4.93
N LEU A 61 14.27 5.92 5.63
CA LEU A 61 13.32 5.16 6.43
C LEU A 61 13.13 5.87 7.78
N ASN A 62 12.00 6.55 7.95
CA ASN A 62 11.70 7.32 9.17
C ASN A 62 10.22 7.18 9.59
N PRO A 63 9.77 5.97 9.95
CA PRO A 63 8.37 5.73 10.29
C PRO A 63 7.95 6.51 11.53
N ASN A 64 6.77 7.14 11.46
CA ASN A 64 6.21 8.00 12.50
C ASN A 64 5.08 7.33 13.31
N THR A 65 4.68 6.11 12.95
CA THR A 65 3.64 5.31 13.65
C THR A 65 4.21 4.02 14.22
N ALA A 66 3.58 3.45 15.26
CA ALA A 66 3.96 2.14 15.80
C ALA A 66 3.86 1.05 14.73
N TYR A 67 2.87 1.13 13.83
CA TYR A 67 2.75 0.24 12.69
C TYR A 67 3.99 0.30 11.78
N GLY A 68 4.35 1.48 11.28
CA GLY A 68 5.51 1.64 10.40
C GLY A 68 6.83 1.23 11.08
N LYS A 69 7.01 1.62 12.36
CA LYS A 69 8.19 1.24 13.16
C LYS A 69 8.31 -0.27 13.34
N SER A 70 7.22 -0.92 13.76
CA SER A 70 7.21 -2.37 13.96
C SER A 70 7.47 -3.15 12.67
N LYS A 71 7.00 -2.63 11.50
CA LYS A 71 7.30 -3.22 10.20
C LYS A 71 8.77 -3.07 9.84
N LEU A 72 9.35 -1.88 10.03
CA LEU A 72 10.77 -1.62 9.72
C LEU A 72 11.69 -2.48 10.60
N GLU A 73 11.45 -2.52 11.90
CA GLU A 73 12.22 -3.36 12.83
C GLU A 73 12.13 -4.86 12.47
N ALA A 74 10.96 -5.31 12.01
CA ALA A 74 10.79 -6.68 11.52
C ALA A 74 11.63 -6.95 10.26
N GLU A 75 11.63 -6.01 9.28
CA GLU A 75 12.49 -6.12 8.09
C GLU A 75 13.96 -6.32 8.48
N GLU A 76 14.46 -5.48 9.40
CA GLU A 76 15.85 -5.53 9.85
C GLU A 76 16.21 -6.84 10.54
N LEU A 77 15.31 -7.38 11.37
CA LEU A 77 15.52 -8.66 12.06
C LEU A 77 15.46 -9.84 11.10
N ILE A 78 14.44 -9.86 10.22
CA ILE A 78 14.22 -10.95 9.27
C ILE A 78 15.36 -11.01 8.25
N LYS A 79 15.83 -9.86 7.75
CA LYS A 79 16.92 -9.77 6.80
C LYS A 79 18.22 -10.41 7.33
N LYS A 80 18.48 -10.36 8.64
CA LYS A 80 19.65 -11.00 9.26
C LYS A 80 19.62 -12.54 9.22
N LEU A 81 18.47 -13.12 8.91
CA LEU A 81 18.32 -14.57 8.75
C LEU A 81 18.70 -15.07 7.35
N GLU A 82 18.85 -14.14 6.38
CA GLU A 82 19.16 -14.47 4.99
C GLU A 82 20.52 -15.14 4.86
N ASP A 83 20.60 -16.23 4.09
CA ASP A 83 21.82 -16.88 3.67
C ASP A 83 21.59 -17.67 2.35
N GLU A 84 22.57 -18.45 1.91
CA GLU A 84 22.51 -19.25 0.67
C GLU A 84 21.36 -20.26 0.67
N SER A 85 20.91 -20.71 1.84
CA SER A 85 19.82 -21.70 2.01
C SER A 85 18.46 -21.08 2.28
N PHE A 86 18.38 -19.79 2.66
CA PHE A 86 17.17 -19.13 3.10
C PHE A 86 17.04 -17.73 2.46
N ILE A 87 16.25 -17.67 1.40
CA ILE A 87 15.99 -16.46 0.61
C ILE A 87 14.95 -15.60 1.30
N ILE A 88 15.22 -14.30 1.46
CA ILE A 88 14.28 -13.33 2.03
C ILE A 88 13.77 -12.39 0.95
N ALA A 89 12.45 -12.32 0.79
CA ALA A 89 11.77 -11.31 -0.01
C ALA A 89 10.98 -10.36 0.89
N ILE A 90 11.30 -9.08 0.86
CA ILE A 90 10.60 -8.02 1.59
C ILE A 90 9.76 -7.22 0.60
N ILE A 91 8.46 -7.14 0.84
CA ILE A 91 7.53 -6.42 -0.02
C ILE A 91 7.02 -5.19 0.74
N ARG A 92 7.17 -4.00 0.18
CA ARG A 92 6.63 -2.74 0.72
C ARG A 92 5.45 -2.27 -0.14
N PRO A 93 4.25 -2.87 0.00
CA PRO A 93 3.11 -2.44 -0.80
C PRO A 93 2.69 -1.01 -0.42
N PRO A 94 2.19 -0.22 -1.39
CA PRO A 94 1.50 1.03 -1.12
C PRO A 94 0.09 0.75 -0.56
N MET A 95 -0.87 1.65 -0.74
CA MET A 95 -2.26 1.39 -0.39
C MET A 95 -2.81 0.22 -1.22
N VAL A 96 -3.17 -0.85 -0.52
CA VAL A 96 -3.85 -2.02 -1.12
C VAL A 96 -5.36 -1.77 -1.12
N TYR A 97 -6.03 -2.06 -2.24
CA TYR A 97 -7.48 -2.00 -2.37
C TYR A 97 -8.04 -3.25 -3.04
N GLY A 98 -9.34 -3.48 -2.88
CA GLY A 98 -10.06 -4.64 -3.39
C GLY A 98 -11.25 -4.97 -2.51
N LYS A 99 -12.05 -5.96 -2.92
CA LYS A 99 -13.26 -6.39 -2.20
C LYS A 99 -12.91 -6.81 -0.77
N GLY A 100 -13.58 -6.20 0.21
CA GLY A 100 -13.35 -6.48 1.64
C GLY A 100 -12.08 -5.87 2.24
N CYS A 101 -11.23 -5.17 1.48
CA CYS A 101 -10.06 -4.49 2.01
C CYS A 101 -10.45 -3.37 2.98
N ARG A 102 -9.67 -3.24 4.05
CA ARG A 102 -9.80 -2.16 5.03
C ARG A 102 -8.93 -0.97 4.63
N GLY A 103 -9.19 0.20 5.21
CA GLY A 103 -8.35 1.39 5.02
C GLY A 103 -9.07 2.57 4.38
N ASN A 104 -8.40 3.28 3.48
CA ASN A 104 -8.95 4.51 2.88
C ASN A 104 -9.89 4.26 1.71
N TYR A 105 -9.77 3.13 1.03
CA TYR A 105 -10.62 2.80 -0.11
C TYR A 105 -12.13 2.82 0.24
N PRO A 106 -12.62 2.13 1.30
CA PRO A 106 -14.06 2.20 1.66
C PRO A 106 -14.56 3.61 1.97
N ARG A 107 -13.68 4.51 2.44
CA ARG A 107 -14.05 5.91 2.65
C ARG A 107 -14.23 6.66 1.33
N LEU A 108 -13.36 6.41 0.36
CA LEU A 108 -13.48 6.98 -1.00
C LEU A 108 -14.72 6.44 -1.70
N ALA A 109 -14.98 5.14 -1.62
CA ALA A 109 -16.20 4.53 -2.15
C ALA A 109 -17.46 5.13 -1.52
N GLY A 110 -17.47 5.30 -0.19
CA GLY A 110 -18.57 5.98 0.50
C GLY A 110 -18.79 7.42 0.05
N LEU A 111 -17.71 8.17 -0.27
CA LEU A 111 -17.82 9.52 -0.84
C LEU A 111 -18.36 9.46 -2.27
N ALA A 112 -17.86 8.58 -3.12
CA ALA A 112 -18.32 8.40 -4.49
C ALA A 112 -19.81 8.13 -4.58
N LEU A 113 -20.34 7.37 -3.63
CA LEU A 113 -21.77 6.99 -3.60
C LEU A 113 -22.69 8.06 -3.00
N LYS A 114 -22.16 8.97 -2.17
CA LYS A 114 -22.94 9.96 -1.42
C LYS A 114 -22.90 11.37 -1.99
N THR A 115 -21.86 11.72 -2.75
CA THR A 115 -21.67 13.10 -3.22
C THR A 115 -21.94 13.22 -4.71
N PRO A 116 -22.85 14.13 -5.13
CA PRO A 116 -23.11 14.38 -6.55
C PRO A 116 -21.98 15.20 -7.22
N ILE A 117 -21.14 15.87 -6.41
CA ILE A 117 -20.05 16.73 -6.87
C ILE A 117 -18.79 16.36 -6.09
N PHE A 118 -17.66 16.23 -6.81
CA PHE A 118 -16.36 15.93 -6.22
C PHE A 118 -15.27 16.86 -6.78
N PRO A 119 -14.23 17.20 -5.98
CA PRO A 119 -13.11 17.99 -6.47
C PRO A 119 -12.38 17.29 -7.62
N LYS A 120 -12.05 18.04 -8.68
CA LYS A 120 -11.17 17.57 -9.75
C LYS A 120 -9.73 17.95 -9.40
N VAL A 121 -9.01 17.03 -8.76
CA VAL A 121 -7.59 17.18 -8.43
C VAL A 121 -6.72 16.40 -9.42
N ASP A 122 -5.49 16.88 -9.60
CA ASP A 122 -4.49 16.21 -10.41
C ASP A 122 -3.40 15.69 -9.47
N ASN A 123 -3.72 14.62 -8.75
CA ASN A 123 -2.80 13.95 -7.85
C ASN A 123 -2.42 12.56 -8.36
N LYS A 124 -1.26 12.07 -7.93
CA LYS A 124 -0.74 10.75 -8.26
C LYS A 124 -0.51 9.95 -6.99
N ARG A 125 -1.02 8.72 -6.99
CA ARG A 125 -0.82 7.80 -5.85
C ARG A 125 -0.42 6.42 -6.34
N SER A 126 0.63 5.88 -5.75
CA SER A 126 0.90 4.46 -5.84
C SER A 126 -0.16 3.70 -5.07
N MET A 127 -0.82 2.77 -5.72
CA MET A 127 -1.79 1.84 -5.15
C MET A 127 -1.63 0.48 -5.82
N ILE A 128 -2.12 -0.57 -5.17
CA ILE A 128 -2.15 -1.90 -5.76
C ILE A 128 -3.49 -2.59 -5.50
N TYR A 129 -4.06 -3.16 -6.55
CA TYR A 129 -5.22 -4.03 -6.42
C TYR A 129 -4.83 -5.35 -5.75
N ILE A 130 -5.69 -5.89 -4.91
CA ILE A 130 -5.36 -7.07 -4.08
C ILE A 130 -4.96 -8.29 -4.90
N ASP A 131 -5.64 -8.54 -6.05
CA ASP A 131 -5.30 -9.68 -6.89
C ASP A 131 -4.00 -9.44 -7.67
N ASN A 132 -3.69 -8.19 -8.04
CA ASN A 132 -2.38 -7.82 -8.60
C ASN A 132 -1.25 -8.06 -7.57
N LEU A 133 -1.51 -7.75 -6.29
CA LEU A 133 -0.55 -8.08 -5.23
C LEU A 133 -0.39 -9.59 -5.05
N ALA A 134 -1.48 -10.35 -5.14
CA ALA A 134 -1.44 -11.81 -5.07
C ALA A 134 -0.67 -12.41 -6.25
N GLU A 135 -0.91 -11.94 -7.48
CA GLU A 135 -0.14 -12.35 -8.67
C GLU A 135 1.34 -12.00 -8.53
N PHE A 136 1.65 -10.80 -8.03
CA PHE A 136 3.03 -10.41 -7.74
C PHE A 136 3.72 -11.34 -6.74
N VAL A 137 3.05 -11.68 -5.64
CA VAL A 137 3.57 -12.64 -4.65
C VAL A 137 3.78 -14.01 -5.28
N LYS A 138 2.83 -14.48 -6.10
CA LYS A 138 2.98 -15.73 -6.85
C LYS A 138 4.23 -15.73 -7.74
N GLN A 139 4.48 -14.65 -8.48
CA GLN A 139 5.68 -14.52 -9.31
C GLN A 139 6.98 -14.59 -8.47
N LEU A 140 6.99 -13.99 -7.26
CA LEU A 140 8.14 -14.09 -6.35
C LEU A 140 8.37 -15.54 -5.88
N ILE A 141 7.31 -16.31 -5.64
CA ILE A 141 7.38 -17.71 -5.25
C ILE A 141 7.89 -18.55 -6.42
N ASP A 142 7.28 -18.41 -7.59
CA ASP A 142 7.62 -19.20 -8.78
C ASP A 142 9.08 -19.00 -9.20
N ASN A 143 9.60 -17.78 -9.05
CA ASN A 143 10.97 -17.42 -9.41
C ASN A 143 11.96 -17.53 -8.23
N GLN A 144 11.52 -17.90 -7.03
CA GLN A 144 12.32 -17.87 -5.80
C GLN A 144 13.09 -16.55 -5.61
N SER A 145 12.44 -15.42 -5.88
CA SER A 145 13.10 -14.12 -5.87
C SER A 145 13.33 -13.62 -4.45
N GLY A 146 14.53 -13.15 -4.15
CA GLY A 146 14.90 -12.46 -2.91
C GLY A 146 15.14 -10.97 -3.12
N GLY A 147 15.15 -10.21 -2.02
CA GLY A 147 15.43 -8.78 -2.04
C GLY A 147 14.26 -7.90 -1.60
N LEU A 148 14.29 -6.64 -2.00
CA LEU A 148 13.31 -5.62 -1.62
C LEU A 148 12.45 -5.21 -2.83
N PHE A 149 11.13 -5.23 -2.64
CA PHE A 149 10.16 -5.03 -3.73
C PHE A 149 9.12 -3.96 -3.41
N PHE A 150 8.72 -3.22 -4.46
CA PHE A 150 7.77 -2.10 -4.40
C PHE A 150 6.63 -2.31 -5.40
N PRO A 151 5.74 -3.30 -5.17
CA PRO A 151 4.67 -3.58 -6.11
C PRO A 151 3.65 -2.45 -6.12
N GLN A 152 3.18 -2.08 -7.32
CA GLN A 152 2.07 -1.16 -7.53
C GLN A 152 1.35 -1.50 -8.83
N ASN A 153 0.17 -0.93 -9.05
CA ASN A 153 -0.49 -1.02 -10.36
C ASN A 153 0.42 -0.41 -11.44
N ALA A 154 0.19 -0.77 -12.69
CA ALA A 154 0.97 -0.26 -13.84
C ALA A 154 0.90 1.27 -13.95
N GLU A 155 -0.20 1.87 -13.51
CA GLU A 155 -0.44 3.31 -13.56
C GLU A 155 -0.61 3.90 -12.16
N TYR A 156 -0.18 5.15 -12.00
CA TYR A 156 -0.52 5.90 -10.79
C TYR A 156 -2.01 6.22 -10.77
N VAL A 157 -2.62 6.05 -9.63
CA VAL A 157 -4.04 6.31 -9.43
C VAL A 157 -4.29 7.78 -9.10
N ASN A 158 -5.23 8.40 -9.81
CA ASN A 158 -5.76 9.72 -9.48
C ASN A 158 -7.00 9.56 -8.59
N THR A 159 -7.08 10.30 -7.48
CA THR A 159 -8.19 10.18 -6.53
C THR A 159 -9.54 10.59 -7.14
N SER A 160 -9.57 11.62 -7.99
CA SER A 160 -10.81 12.06 -8.64
C SER A 160 -11.31 11.02 -9.63
N GLU A 161 -10.39 10.42 -10.38
CA GLU A 161 -10.70 9.34 -11.32
C GLU A 161 -11.20 8.09 -10.60
N MET A 162 -10.55 7.70 -9.50
CA MET A 162 -11.01 6.59 -8.66
C MET A 162 -12.46 6.81 -8.20
N VAL A 163 -12.78 7.99 -7.67
CA VAL A 163 -14.14 8.32 -7.23
C VAL A 163 -15.13 8.28 -8.40
N LYS A 164 -14.73 8.75 -9.58
CA LYS A 164 -15.56 8.70 -10.79
C LYS A 164 -15.86 7.26 -11.19
N VAL A 165 -14.84 6.42 -11.32
CA VAL A 165 -14.99 5.01 -11.76
C VAL A 165 -15.82 4.21 -10.74
N ILE A 166 -15.61 4.42 -9.43
CA ILE A 166 -16.43 3.81 -8.38
C ILE A 166 -17.92 4.20 -8.54
N ALA A 167 -18.23 5.49 -8.76
CA ALA A 167 -19.59 5.93 -8.95
C ALA A 167 -20.21 5.30 -10.21
N GLU A 168 -19.47 5.25 -11.32
CA GLU A 168 -19.90 4.65 -12.58
C GLU A 168 -20.21 3.14 -12.45
N ALA A 169 -19.39 2.40 -11.68
CA ALA A 169 -19.63 0.99 -11.36
C ALA A 169 -20.97 0.75 -10.66
N HIS A 170 -21.47 1.76 -9.92
CA HIS A 170 -22.80 1.75 -9.28
C HIS A 170 -23.89 2.48 -10.08
N GLY A 171 -23.68 2.76 -11.37
CA GLY A 171 -24.63 3.47 -12.23
C GLY A 171 -24.87 4.92 -11.85
N LYS A 172 -23.98 5.54 -11.07
CA LYS A 172 -24.07 6.93 -10.61
C LYS A 172 -23.17 7.86 -11.41
N LYS A 173 -23.54 9.14 -11.49
CA LYS A 173 -22.73 10.18 -12.09
C LYS A 173 -22.28 11.15 -11.00
N VAL A 174 -20.97 11.41 -10.94
CA VAL A 174 -20.38 12.44 -10.07
C VAL A 174 -19.78 13.54 -10.95
N VAL A 175 -20.19 14.78 -10.68
CA VAL A 175 -19.67 15.94 -11.41
C VAL A 175 -18.32 16.35 -10.83
N MET A 176 -17.26 16.30 -11.63
CA MET A 176 -15.93 16.73 -11.23
C MET A 176 -15.75 18.23 -11.44
N THR A 177 -15.37 18.97 -10.41
CA THR A 177 -15.19 20.42 -10.49
C THR A 177 -13.89 20.90 -9.86
N LYS A 178 -13.28 21.92 -10.45
CA LYS A 178 -12.08 22.59 -9.90
C LYS A 178 -12.41 23.66 -8.85
N LEU A 179 -13.70 23.96 -8.62
CA LEU A 179 -14.16 25.04 -7.74
C LEU A 179 -13.60 24.90 -6.30
N PHE A 180 -13.40 23.67 -5.83
CA PHE A 180 -12.89 23.40 -4.48
C PHE A 180 -11.36 23.40 -4.38
N ASN A 181 -10.64 23.45 -5.51
CA ASN A 181 -9.18 23.32 -5.50
C ASN A 181 -8.45 24.40 -4.69
N PRO A 182 -8.86 25.69 -4.70
CA PRO A 182 -8.23 26.70 -3.85
C PRO A 182 -8.34 26.35 -2.35
N LEU A 183 -9.51 25.85 -1.92
CA LEU A 183 -9.74 25.44 -0.54
C LEU A 183 -8.91 24.21 -0.18
N ILE A 184 -8.86 23.21 -1.06
CA ILE A 184 -8.03 22.02 -0.87
C ILE A 184 -6.55 22.40 -0.75
N ASN A 185 -6.06 23.31 -1.59
CA ASN A 185 -4.69 23.80 -1.53
C ASN A 185 -4.37 24.50 -0.21
N LEU A 186 -5.29 25.29 0.31
CA LEU A 186 -5.15 25.93 1.62
C LEU A 186 -5.11 24.89 2.76
N MET A 187 -5.85 23.79 2.60
CA MET A 187 -5.96 22.71 3.59
C MET A 187 -4.90 21.61 3.43
N LYS A 188 -3.95 21.70 2.50
CA LYS A 188 -2.89 20.70 2.28
C LYS A 188 -2.01 20.41 3.50
N ARG A 189 -1.99 21.30 4.50
CA ARG A 189 -1.34 21.04 5.80
C ARG A 189 -2.12 20.07 6.70
N ASN A 190 -3.39 19.82 6.40
CA ASN A 190 -4.20 18.86 7.14
C ASN A 190 -3.91 17.44 6.64
N ASN A 191 -3.47 16.55 7.53
CA ASN A 191 -3.09 15.18 7.20
C ASN A 191 -4.20 14.41 6.48
N THR A 192 -5.47 14.62 6.81
CA THR A 192 -6.59 13.92 6.15
C THR A 192 -6.76 14.37 4.70
N VAL A 193 -6.67 15.68 4.46
CA VAL A 193 -6.75 16.27 3.11
C VAL A 193 -5.56 15.81 2.27
N ASN A 194 -4.37 15.81 2.87
CA ASN A 194 -3.15 15.38 2.20
C ASN A 194 -3.17 13.88 1.85
N LYS A 195 -3.70 13.03 2.74
CA LYS A 195 -3.90 11.59 2.48
C LYS A 195 -4.87 11.31 1.33
N LEU A 196 -5.83 12.19 1.07
CA LEU A 196 -6.81 12.01 0.00
C LEU A 196 -6.35 12.66 -1.32
N PHE A 197 -5.80 13.87 -1.25
CA PHE A 197 -5.55 14.73 -2.40
C PHE A 197 -4.07 15.05 -2.64
N GLY A 198 -3.16 14.58 -1.77
CA GLY A 198 -1.72 14.71 -1.96
C GLY A 198 -1.15 13.61 -2.85
N ASP A 199 0.03 13.87 -3.40
CA ASP A 199 0.81 12.88 -4.13
C ASP A 199 1.54 11.97 -3.14
N LEU A 200 1.53 10.67 -3.40
CA LEU A 200 2.43 9.73 -2.71
C LEU A 200 2.70 8.56 -3.64
N VAL A 201 3.87 8.55 -4.24
CA VAL A 201 4.23 7.56 -5.26
C VAL A 201 5.61 6.96 -5.00
N TYR A 202 5.79 5.72 -5.43
CA TYR A 202 7.09 5.17 -5.72
C TYR A 202 7.61 5.72 -7.04
N GLU A 203 8.88 6.10 -7.10
CA GLU A 203 9.54 6.47 -8.35
C GLU A 203 9.53 5.27 -9.32
N GLU A 204 9.31 5.53 -10.61
CA GLU A 204 9.27 4.48 -11.64
C GLU A 204 10.55 3.62 -11.67
N GLY A 205 11.69 4.23 -11.36
CA GLY A 205 12.98 3.53 -11.29
C GLY A 205 13.13 2.50 -10.15
N LEU A 206 12.23 2.52 -9.15
CA LEU A 206 12.15 1.48 -8.10
C LEU A 206 11.38 0.24 -8.55
N ILE A 207 10.63 0.36 -9.64
CA ILE A 207 9.69 -0.65 -10.11
C ILE A 207 10.34 -1.44 -11.25
N ASN A 208 10.36 -2.73 -11.14
CA ASN A 208 10.79 -3.58 -12.25
C ASN A 208 9.63 -3.69 -13.25
N ASN A 209 9.80 -3.21 -14.49
CA ASN A 209 8.77 -3.18 -15.53
C ASN A 209 8.16 -4.56 -15.85
N ASN A 210 8.85 -5.66 -15.55
CA ASN A 210 8.33 -7.02 -15.73
C ASN A 210 7.34 -7.45 -14.63
N GLN A 211 7.14 -6.66 -13.58
CA GLN A 211 6.26 -7.00 -12.46
C GLN A 211 4.76 -6.94 -12.82
N HIS A 212 4.39 -6.27 -13.91
CA HIS A 212 2.99 -6.04 -14.27
C HIS A 212 2.38 -7.12 -15.18
N ASN A 213 3.14 -8.18 -15.49
CA ASN A 213 2.60 -9.27 -16.30
C ASN A 213 1.43 -9.95 -15.57
N GLY A 214 0.29 -10.05 -16.25
CA GLY A 214 -0.92 -10.63 -15.68
C GLY A 214 -1.70 -9.70 -14.76
N PHE A 215 -1.29 -8.44 -14.60
CA PHE A 215 -2.03 -7.50 -13.77
C PHE A 215 -3.32 -7.05 -14.44
N ILE A 216 -4.36 -6.96 -13.64
CA ILE A 216 -5.66 -6.38 -13.98
C ILE A 216 -5.49 -4.86 -14.02
N ASN A 217 -6.06 -4.22 -15.05
CA ASN A 217 -6.01 -2.76 -15.19
C ASN A 217 -6.87 -2.03 -14.14
N PHE A 218 -6.69 -0.71 -14.03
CA PHE A 218 -7.31 0.07 -12.98
C PHE A 218 -8.85 0.03 -13.02
N GLU A 219 -9.47 0.26 -14.19
CA GLU A 219 -10.94 0.31 -14.32
C GLU A 219 -11.57 -1.05 -14.01
N GLU A 220 -11.02 -2.12 -14.55
CA GLU A 220 -11.47 -3.48 -14.30
C GLU A 220 -11.33 -3.85 -12.82
N SER A 221 -10.22 -3.48 -12.17
CA SER A 221 -9.98 -3.74 -10.75
C SER A 221 -11.00 -3.04 -9.85
N ILE A 222 -11.44 -1.82 -10.20
CA ILE A 222 -12.51 -1.13 -9.48
C ILE A 222 -13.85 -1.85 -9.68
N ASN A 223 -14.19 -2.25 -10.91
CA ASN A 223 -15.41 -2.98 -11.19
C ASN A 223 -15.47 -4.31 -10.40
N LEU A 224 -14.36 -5.05 -10.32
CA LEU A 224 -14.27 -6.28 -9.52
C LEU A 224 -14.33 -6.01 -8.00
N THR A 225 -13.92 -4.83 -7.56
CA THR A 225 -13.99 -4.44 -6.14
C THR A 225 -15.39 -4.10 -5.70
N GLU A 226 -16.18 -3.44 -6.58
CA GLU A 226 -17.51 -2.89 -6.25
C GLU A 226 -18.66 -3.87 -6.54
N ASN A 227 -18.45 -4.86 -7.38
CA ASN A 227 -19.40 -5.95 -7.70
C ASN A 227 -19.07 -7.23 -6.90
#